data_b064cc5577db2522babb3da335607965
#
_entry.id   b064cc5577db2522babb3da335607965
#
_cell.length_a   1.000
_cell.length_b   1.000
_cell.length_c   1.000
_cell.angle_alpha   90.00
_cell.angle_beta   90.00
_cell.angle_gamma   90.00
#
_symmetry.space_group_name_H-M   'P 1'
#
loop_
_entity.id
_entity.type
_entity.pdbx_description
1 polymer ?
#
loop_
_entity_poly.entity_id
_entity_poly.type
_entity_poly.pdbx_seq_one_letter_code
_entity_poly.pdbx_strand_id
1 'polypeptide(L)'
;QYCVVLPEAKIGRDCNICSHCFIENEVLIGDRVTIKCGVQIWDGMKVEDDVFIGPNVTFCNDRYPRSKNKNFCLEGIWIKKGASIGANATILPGVIIGENAMIGAGAIVTKDVADGEKVIGKN
;
A
#
# COMPACT_ATOMS: atom_id res chain seq x y z
N GLN A 1 14.62 2.73 11.19
CA GLN A 1 15.58 1.64 11.42
C GLN A 1 15.11 0.34 10.82
N TYR A 2 16.05 -0.48 10.40
CA TYR A 2 15.79 -1.80 9.84
C TYR A 2 14.81 -1.77 8.65
N CYS A 3 14.78 -0.67 7.91
CA CYS A 3 14.05 -0.59 6.67
C CYS A 3 14.99 -0.91 5.51
N VAL A 4 14.45 -1.57 4.50
CA VAL A 4 15.15 -1.77 3.23
C VAL A 4 14.41 -0.96 2.19
N VAL A 5 15.09 0.01 1.58
CA VAL A 5 14.54 0.82 0.50
C VAL A 5 15.45 0.62 -0.70
N LEU A 6 14.91 0.05 -1.77
CA LEU A 6 15.71 -0.21 -2.96
C LEU A 6 16.01 1.12 -3.69
N PRO A 7 17.13 1.18 -4.42
CA PRO A 7 17.70 2.48 -4.82
C PRO A 7 16.86 3.28 -5.82
N GLU A 8 15.96 2.64 -6.56
CA GLU A 8 15.16 3.35 -7.56
C GLU A 8 13.81 3.85 -7.04
N ALA A 9 13.47 3.52 -5.79
CA ALA A 9 12.24 4.02 -5.18
C ALA A 9 12.28 5.55 -5.09
N LYS A 10 11.15 6.19 -5.39
CA LYS A 10 11.02 7.64 -5.28
C LYS A 10 10.11 7.97 -4.12
N ILE A 11 10.67 8.66 -3.13
CA ILE A 11 9.96 9.02 -1.90
C ILE A 11 10.00 10.53 -1.76
N GLY A 12 8.83 11.14 -1.56
CA GLY A 12 8.71 12.56 -1.41
C GLY A 12 9.22 13.09 -0.07
N ARG A 13 8.80 14.31 0.27
CA ARG A 13 9.29 15.03 1.44
C ARG A 13 8.45 14.73 2.67
N ASP A 14 9.09 14.84 3.83
CA ASP A 14 8.44 14.77 5.14
C ASP A 14 7.68 13.47 5.37
N CYS A 15 8.20 12.37 4.79
CA CYS A 15 7.62 11.05 5.00
C CYS A 15 8.16 10.43 6.27
N ASN A 16 7.30 9.65 6.94
CA ASN A 16 7.69 8.89 8.12
C ASN A 16 7.52 7.40 7.80
N ILE A 17 8.64 6.71 7.61
CA ILE A 17 8.66 5.28 7.31
C ILE A 17 9.25 4.57 8.51
N CYS A 18 8.42 3.80 9.20
CA CYS A 18 8.80 3.17 10.45
C CYS A 18 9.56 1.85 10.21
N SER A 19 9.97 1.20 11.28
CA SER A 19 10.87 0.06 11.24
C SER A 19 10.30 -1.14 10.47
N HIS A 20 11.20 -1.94 9.89
CA HIS A 20 10.90 -3.21 9.25
C HIS A 20 10.01 -3.08 8.02
N CYS A 21 10.08 -1.94 7.33
CA CYS A 21 9.41 -1.77 6.04
C CYS A 21 10.36 -2.18 4.92
N PHE A 22 9.76 -2.65 3.82
CA PHE A 22 10.49 -2.99 2.60
C PHE A 22 9.85 -2.25 1.43
N ILE A 23 10.65 -1.47 0.70
CA ILE A 23 10.16 -0.67 -0.43
C ILE A 23 10.97 -1.03 -1.66
N GLU A 24 10.28 -1.53 -2.68
CA GLU A 24 10.92 -1.96 -3.91
C GLU A 24 11.28 -0.79 -4.83
N ASN A 25 11.77 -1.08 -6.03
CA ASN A 25 12.34 -0.07 -6.93
C ASN A 25 11.31 0.77 -7.66
N GLU A 26 10.30 0.12 -8.25
CA GLU A 26 9.30 0.80 -9.07
C GLU A 26 8.15 1.29 -8.20
N VAL A 27 8.47 2.13 -7.23
CA VAL A 27 7.54 2.65 -6.24
C VAL A 27 7.60 4.17 -6.26
N LEU A 28 6.42 4.80 -6.26
CA LEU A 28 6.29 6.25 -6.12
C LEU A 28 5.54 6.54 -4.83
N ILE A 29 6.18 7.26 -3.93
CA ILE A 29 5.57 7.70 -2.67
C ILE A 29 5.63 9.23 -2.65
N GLY A 30 4.49 9.86 -2.45
CA GLY A 30 4.37 11.31 -2.43
C GLY A 30 4.91 11.94 -1.15
N ASP A 31 4.44 13.15 -0.88
CA ASP A 31 4.89 13.92 0.29
C ASP A 31 4.03 13.62 1.52
N ARG A 32 4.63 13.74 2.71
CA ARG A 32 3.94 13.64 3.98
C ARG A 32 3.19 12.31 4.17
N VAL A 33 3.75 11.24 3.63
CA VAL A 33 3.19 9.89 3.77
C VAL A 33 3.72 9.26 5.05
N THR A 34 2.83 8.61 5.79
CA THR A 34 3.20 7.87 6.99
C THR A 34 2.99 6.38 6.74
N ILE A 35 4.05 5.60 6.88
CA ILE A 35 4.02 4.15 6.75
C ILE A 35 4.50 3.56 8.06
N LYS A 36 3.62 2.87 8.77
CA LYS A 36 3.94 2.28 10.06
C LYS A 36 4.74 0.98 9.89
N CYS A 37 5.13 0.38 10.99
CA CYS A 37 6.06 -0.74 11.00
C CYS A 37 5.54 -1.97 10.24
N GLY A 38 6.44 -2.69 9.61
CA GLY A 38 6.14 -4.00 9.05
C GLY A 38 5.37 -4.00 7.74
N VAL A 39 5.44 -2.92 6.96
CA VAL A 39 4.72 -2.79 5.70
C VAL A 39 5.68 -3.01 4.53
N GLN A 40 5.26 -3.79 3.53
CA GLN A 40 6.00 -3.98 2.30
C GLN A 40 5.29 -3.23 1.16
N ILE A 41 6.05 -2.41 0.43
CA ILE A 41 5.56 -1.67 -0.74
C ILE A 41 6.22 -2.28 -1.96
N TRP A 42 5.42 -2.92 -2.80
CA TRP A 42 5.90 -3.69 -3.94
C TRP A 42 6.03 -2.85 -5.20
N ASP A 43 6.79 -3.35 -6.16
CA ASP A 43 6.91 -2.71 -7.49
C ASP A 43 5.53 -2.43 -8.08
N GLY A 44 5.40 -1.29 -8.74
CA GLY A 44 4.16 -0.87 -9.39
C GLY A 44 3.21 -0.12 -8.50
N MET A 45 3.51 0.02 -7.21
CA MET A 45 2.63 0.76 -6.31
C MET A 45 2.85 2.26 -6.41
N LYS A 46 1.75 3.00 -6.35
CA LYS A 46 1.75 4.46 -6.28
C LYS A 46 0.99 4.90 -5.04
N VAL A 47 1.67 5.67 -4.20
CA VAL A 47 1.10 6.21 -2.95
C VAL A 47 1.18 7.72 -3.05
N GLU A 48 0.02 8.38 -3.08
CA GLU A 48 -0.02 9.84 -3.24
C GLU A 48 0.21 10.55 -1.90
N ASP A 49 0.14 11.89 -1.93
CA ASP A 49 0.46 12.70 -0.74
C ASP A 49 -0.48 12.44 0.42
N ASP A 50 0.01 12.66 1.63
CA ASP A 50 -0.80 12.65 2.86
C ASP A 50 -1.51 11.32 3.14
N VAL A 51 -0.99 10.20 2.62
CA VAL A 51 -1.55 8.89 2.88
C VAL A 51 -1.02 8.34 4.20
N PHE A 52 -1.89 7.67 4.95
CA PHE A 52 -1.52 6.95 6.17
C PHE A 52 -1.69 5.45 5.95
N ILE A 53 -0.63 4.69 6.23
CA ILE A 53 -0.66 3.23 6.15
C ILE A 53 -0.31 2.68 7.53
N GLY A 54 -1.27 2.02 8.17
CA GLY A 54 -1.13 1.46 9.50
C GLY A 54 -0.15 0.29 9.57
N PRO A 55 0.21 -0.12 10.79
CA PRO A 55 1.18 -1.21 10.95
C PRO A 55 0.66 -2.52 10.40
N ASN A 56 1.57 -3.27 9.81
CA ASN A 56 1.32 -4.62 9.29
C ASN A 56 0.22 -4.70 8.23
N VAL A 57 -0.07 -3.59 7.55
CA VAL A 57 -0.93 -3.62 6.37
C VAL A 57 -0.25 -4.47 5.31
N THR A 58 -1.00 -5.36 4.67
CA THR A 58 -0.48 -6.25 3.64
C THR A 58 -1.02 -5.84 2.27
N PHE A 59 -0.11 -5.50 1.37
CA PHE A 59 -0.44 -5.28 -0.03
C PHE A 59 -0.08 -6.54 -0.81
N CYS A 60 -1.01 -7.04 -1.60
CA CYS A 60 -0.79 -8.23 -2.42
C CYS A 60 -0.44 -7.79 -3.84
N ASN A 61 0.51 -8.46 -4.45
CA ASN A 61 0.92 -8.14 -5.83
C ASN A 61 0.71 -9.29 -6.81
N ASP A 62 0.18 -10.40 -6.35
CA ASP A 62 -0.07 -11.58 -7.18
C ASP A 62 -1.46 -12.12 -6.89
N ARG A 63 -2.33 -12.02 -7.88
CA ARG A 63 -3.73 -12.44 -7.75
C ARG A 63 -3.88 -13.95 -7.65
N TYR A 64 -2.99 -14.69 -8.30
CA TYR A 64 -3.02 -16.15 -8.35
C TYR A 64 -1.67 -16.73 -7.94
N PRO A 65 -1.33 -16.64 -6.65
CA PRO A 65 0.01 -17.01 -6.22
C PRO A 65 0.27 -18.51 -6.36
N ARG A 66 1.40 -18.83 -6.98
CA ARG A 66 1.90 -20.17 -7.12
C ARG A 66 3.42 -20.10 -7.08
N SER A 67 4.04 -21.04 -6.39
CA SER A 67 5.50 -21.13 -6.38
C SER A 67 6.02 -21.30 -7.80
N LYS A 68 7.04 -20.52 -8.15
CA LYS A 68 7.70 -20.56 -9.47
C LYS A 68 6.74 -20.36 -10.64
N ASN A 69 5.71 -19.55 -10.45
CA ASN A 69 4.73 -19.27 -11.47
C ASN A 69 5.35 -18.43 -12.58
N LYS A 70 5.44 -19.00 -13.80
CA LYS A 70 5.98 -18.31 -14.97
C LYS A 70 5.00 -17.33 -15.59
N ASN A 71 3.73 -17.39 -15.18
CA ASN A 71 2.67 -16.54 -15.71
C ASN A 71 2.30 -15.42 -14.76
N PHE A 72 3.19 -15.10 -13.81
CA PHE A 72 2.98 -14.02 -12.87
C PHE A 72 2.76 -12.71 -13.61
N CYS A 73 1.69 -12.00 -13.22
CA CYS A 73 1.38 -10.68 -13.77
C CYS A 73 1.30 -9.70 -12.60
N LEU A 74 2.18 -8.70 -12.63
CA LEU A 74 2.21 -7.68 -11.59
C LEU A 74 1.02 -6.75 -11.73
N GLU A 75 0.24 -6.60 -10.66
CA GLU A 75 -0.87 -5.64 -10.61
C GLU A 75 -0.62 -4.67 -9.48
N GLY A 76 -0.21 -3.46 -9.83
CA GLY A 76 0.12 -2.42 -8.86
C GLY A 76 -1.12 -1.85 -8.17
N ILE A 77 -0.95 -1.41 -6.95
CA ILE A 77 -1.99 -0.76 -6.16
C ILE A 77 -1.76 0.74 -6.19
N TRP A 78 -2.85 1.50 -6.34
CA TRP A 78 -2.79 2.95 -6.36
C TRP A 78 -3.59 3.49 -5.17
N ILE A 79 -2.90 4.19 -4.27
CA ILE A 79 -3.52 4.79 -3.08
C ILE A 79 -3.51 6.29 -3.29
N LYS A 80 -4.70 6.86 -3.39
CA LYS A 80 -4.86 8.27 -3.71
C LYS A 80 -4.72 9.15 -2.47
N LYS A 81 -4.57 10.44 -2.73
CA LYS A 81 -4.25 11.46 -1.74
C LYS A 81 -5.17 11.39 -0.53
N GLY A 82 -4.57 11.46 0.64
CA GLY A 82 -5.30 11.58 1.91
C GLY A 82 -5.96 10.30 2.40
N ALA A 83 -5.84 9.18 1.69
CA ALA A 83 -6.43 7.93 2.15
C ALA A 83 -5.74 7.42 3.42
N SER A 84 -6.50 6.71 4.25
CA SER A 84 -5.98 6.11 5.48
C SER A 84 -6.31 4.63 5.50
N ILE A 85 -5.33 3.81 5.81
CA ILE A 85 -5.49 2.35 5.87
C ILE A 85 -5.15 1.88 7.27
N GLY A 86 -6.12 1.30 7.96
CA GLY A 86 -5.97 0.84 9.33
C GLY A 86 -5.08 -0.38 9.46
N ALA A 87 -4.64 -0.66 10.68
CA ALA A 87 -3.71 -1.74 10.99
C ALA A 87 -4.22 -3.10 10.49
N ASN A 88 -3.31 -3.91 9.98
CA ASN A 88 -3.58 -5.29 9.57
C ASN A 88 -4.60 -5.44 8.44
N ALA A 89 -4.91 -4.37 7.72
CA ALA A 89 -5.77 -4.48 6.53
C ALA A 89 -5.03 -5.23 5.42
N THR A 90 -5.78 -5.89 4.55
CA THR A 90 -5.23 -6.61 3.39
C THR A 90 -5.83 -6.02 2.12
N ILE A 91 -4.96 -5.58 1.21
CA ILE A 91 -5.37 -4.94 -0.04
C ILE A 91 -4.97 -5.85 -1.19
N LEU A 92 -5.95 -6.27 -2.00
CA LEU A 92 -5.71 -7.19 -3.10
C LEU A 92 -5.06 -6.48 -4.30
N PRO A 93 -4.43 -7.26 -5.21
CA PRO A 93 -3.71 -6.68 -6.35
C PRO A 93 -4.59 -5.80 -7.23
N GLY A 94 -4.03 -4.72 -7.75
CA GLY A 94 -4.69 -3.85 -8.72
C GLY A 94 -5.75 -2.92 -8.16
N VAL A 95 -5.98 -2.93 -6.85
CA VAL A 95 -7.01 -2.10 -6.22
C VAL A 95 -6.60 -0.62 -6.27
N ILE A 96 -7.57 0.24 -6.54
CA ILE A 96 -7.43 1.69 -6.43
C ILE A 96 -8.19 2.15 -5.19
N ILE A 97 -7.49 2.80 -4.27
CA ILE A 97 -8.10 3.37 -3.06
C ILE A 97 -8.26 4.86 -3.28
N GLY A 98 -9.51 5.34 -3.26
CA GLY A 98 -9.86 6.70 -3.60
C GLY A 98 -9.36 7.74 -2.62
N GLU A 99 -9.46 9.02 -3.03
CA GLU A 99 -9.01 10.13 -2.19
C GLU A 99 -9.79 10.19 -0.90
N ASN A 100 -9.07 10.39 0.21
CA ASN A 100 -9.64 10.51 1.55
C ASN A 100 -10.48 9.31 1.99
N ALA A 101 -10.33 8.17 1.32
CA ALA A 101 -11.00 6.94 1.74
C ALA A 101 -10.45 6.46 3.07
N MET A 102 -11.28 5.76 3.84
CA MET A 102 -10.88 5.17 5.12
C MET A 102 -11.07 3.67 5.11
N ILE A 103 -9.98 2.95 5.29
CA ILE A 103 -10.02 1.49 5.37
C ILE A 103 -9.84 1.12 6.84
N GLY A 104 -10.82 0.44 7.41
CA GLY A 104 -10.78 0.05 8.82
C GLY A 104 -9.73 -0.99 9.11
N ALA A 105 -9.32 -1.07 10.38
CA ALA A 105 -8.34 -2.07 10.81
C ALA A 105 -8.87 -3.49 10.49
N GLY A 106 -7.99 -4.33 9.98
CA GLY A 106 -8.32 -5.70 9.66
C GLY A 106 -9.23 -5.90 8.43
N ALA A 107 -9.58 -4.83 7.73
CA ALA A 107 -10.45 -4.94 6.56
C ALA A 107 -9.77 -5.69 5.43
N ILE A 108 -10.57 -6.32 4.58
CA ILE A 108 -10.10 -6.99 3.36
C ILE A 108 -10.68 -6.24 2.17
N VAL A 109 -9.82 -5.57 1.41
CA VAL A 109 -10.24 -4.76 0.28
C VAL A 109 -10.03 -5.56 -1.01
N THR A 110 -11.13 -5.99 -1.62
CA THR A 110 -11.10 -6.87 -2.80
C THR A 110 -11.39 -6.14 -4.09
N LYS A 111 -11.89 -4.91 -4.03
CA LYS A 111 -12.22 -4.10 -5.21
C LYS A 111 -11.98 -2.64 -4.90
N ASP A 112 -12.01 -1.81 -5.94
CA ASP A 112 -11.73 -0.39 -5.81
C ASP A 112 -12.63 0.28 -4.78
N VAL A 113 -12.05 1.28 -4.10
CA VAL A 113 -12.74 2.07 -3.07
C VAL A 113 -12.91 3.47 -3.62
N ALA A 114 -14.14 3.97 -3.59
CA ALA A 114 -14.45 5.30 -4.10
C ALA A 114 -13.87 6.39 -3.20
N ASP A 115 -13.73 7.61 -3.74
CA ASP A 115 -13.28 8.76 -2.97
C ASP A 115 -14.18 8.95 -1.75
N GLY A 116 -13.56 9.13 -0.59
CA GLY A 116 -14.29 9.35 0.66
C GLY A 116 -15.02 8.15 1.23
N GLU A 117 -14.97 7.00 0.56
CA GLU A 117 -15.66 5.80 1.03
C GLU A 117 -15.00 5.23 2.27
N LYS A 118 -15.82 4.66 3.15
CA LYS A 118 -15.35 3.95 4.34
C LYS A 118 -15.59 2.46 4.16
N VAL A 119 -14.56 1.66 4.33
CA VAL A 119 -14.64 0.19 4.23
C VAL A 119 -14.35 -0.40 5.61
N ILE A 120 -15.31 -1.18 6.12
CA ILE A 120 -15.15 -1.92 7.37
C ILE A 120 -15.44 -3.38 7.05
N GLY A 121 -14.55 -4.28 7.52
CA GLY A 121 -14.66 -5.70 7.23
C GLY A 121 -14.21 -6.02 5.81
N LYS A 122 -15.13 -6.39 4.95
CA LYS A 122 -14.79 -6.77 3.56
C LYS A 122 -15.67 -6.00 2.58
N ASN A 123 -15.09 -5.50 1.51
CA ASN A 123 -15.87 -4.84 0.48
C ASN A 123 -16.21 -5.72 -0.73
#